data_6ac8b1efbe446488015514330e995b62
#
_entry.id   6ac8b1efbe446488015514330e995b62
#
_cell.length_a   1.000
_cell.length_b   1.000
_cell.length_c   1.000
_cell.angle_alpha   90.00
_cell.angle_beta   90.00
_cell.angle_gamma   90.00
#
_symmetry.space_group_name_H-M   'P 1'
#
loop_
_entity.id
_entity.type
_entity.pdbx_description
1 polymer ?
#
loop_
_entity_poly.entity_id
_entity_poly.type
_entity_poly.pdbx_seq_one_letter_code
_entity_poly.pdbx_strand_id
1 'polypeptide(L)'
;MNLNKVGSENLFDLGFSHPSNFLISRVSNSGKTVLTRKILSNSDILFRPETPKYVILVYHTWQKTYQDMYEEGVINLCLNEIPDSYSLREICEEYKNSGGVILVLDDQLNNLDSSIVDMFCIHSHHLKMSVILLVQTLFMPIKEFRTISLNSHYIILMKNVRDRSSITKLARQIFPYKTRFLTDSYIDATKDSYSHLVLDLRPESSELLRVRRNIFDDFITVYCQY
;
A
#
# COMPACT_ATOMS: atom_id res chain seq x y z
N MET A 1 -13.67 -3.37 23.11
CA MET A 1 -12.47 -3.29 22.27
C MET A 1 -11.50 -2.31 22.94
N ASN A 2 -10.39 -2.79 23.52
CA ASN A 2 -9.42 -1.89 24.12
C ASN A 2 -8.50 -1.35 23.02
N LEU A 3 -8.46 -0.02 22.88
CA LEU A 3 -7.59 0.68 21.94
C LEU A 3 -6.31 1.03 22.70
N ASN A 4 -5.20 0.39 22.35
CA ASN A 4 -3.89 0.80 22.83
C ASN A 4 -3.33 1.88 21.89
N LYS A 5 -3.06 3.06 22.46
CA LYS A 5 -2.32 4.12 21.77
C LYS A 5 -0.83 3.89 22.01
N VAL A 6 -0.07 3.72 20.94
CA VAL A 6 1.40 3.62 21.00
C VAL A 6 1.96 5.01 20.73
N GLY A 7 2.79 5.51 21.64
CA GLY A 7 3.43 6.83 21.53
C GLY A 7 4.51 6.86 20.43
N SER A 8 4.91 8.07 20.07
CA SER A 8 5.84 8.36 18.97
C SER A 8 7.23 7.70 19.07
N GLU A 9 7.63 7.28 20.26
CA GLU A 9 8.94 6.63 20.48
C GLU A 9 9.06 5.25 19.81
N ASN A 10 7.93 4.60 19.47
CA ASN A 10 7.85 3.31 18.77
C ASN A 10 7.38 3.42 17.31
N LEU A 11 7.37 4.63 16.73
CA LEU A 11 7.01 4.85 15.31
C LEU A 11 7.93 4.09 14.35
N PHE A 12 9.16 3.80 14.73
CA PHE A 12 10.10 3.01 13.93
C PHE A 12 9.59 1.60 13.60
N ASP A 13 8.90 0.96 14.54
CA ASP A 13 8.33 -0.39 14.35
C ASP A 13 6.98 -0.36 13.62
N LEU A 14 6.36 0.82 13.50
CA LEU A 14 5.05 1.01 12.91
C LEU A 14 5.09 1.60 11.50
N GLY A 15 6.26 1.94 10.99
CA GLY A 15 6.49 2.39 9.62
C GLY A 15 6.29 1.29 8.58
N PHE A 16 6.44 1.65 7.33
CA PHE A 16 6.49 0.73 6.22
C PHE A 16 7.92 0.28 5.94
N SER A 17 8.13 -1.01 5.75
CA SER A 17 9.40 -1.52 5.29
C SER A 17 9.65 -1.13 3.83
N HIS A 18 10.89 -0.80 3.46
CA HIS A 18 11.31 -0.60 2.09
C HIS A 18 12.52 -1.50 1.79
N PRO A 19 12.49 -2.29 0.70
CA PRO A 19 11.39 -2.44 -0.28
C PRO A 19 10.21 -3.28 0.22
N SER A 20 9.00 -2.93 -0.21
CA SER A 20 7.79 -3.69 0.10
C SER A 20 6.68 -3.49 -0.94
N ASN A 21 5.74 -4.44 -0.99
CA ASN A 21 4.61 -4.43 -1.90
C ASN A 21 3.33 -4.03 -1.17
N PHE A 22 2.58 -3.12 -1.78
CA PHE A 22 1.35 -2.56 -1.21
C PHE A 22 0.16 -2.79 -2.14
N LEU A 23 -0.96 -3.14 -1.55
CA LEU A 23 -2.27 -3.16 -2.20
C LEU A 23 -3.16 -2.13 -1.51
N ILE A 24 -3.55 -1.05 -2.20
CA ILE A 24 -4.46 -0.05 -1.66
C ILE A 24 -5.82 -0.21 -2.32
N SER A 25 -6.82 -0.61 -1.54
CA SER A 25 -8.15 -0.92 -2.04
C SER A 25 -9.18 0.15 -1.68
N ARG A 26 -9.88 0.65 -2.73
CA ARG A 26 -11.02 1.56 -2.59
C ARG A 26 -11.84 1.69 -3.87
N VAL A 27 -13.15 1.98 -3.71
CA VAL A 27 -14.05 2.34 -4.82
C VAL A 27 -13.57 3.62 -5.54
N SER A 28 -13.86 3.73 -6.84
CA SER A 28 -13.53 4.90 -7.67
C SER A 28 -14.02 6.22 -7.06
N ASN A 29 -13.33 7.33 -7.38
CA ASN A 29 -13.61 8.71 -6.95
C ASN A 29 -13.62 8.95 -5.44
N SER A 30 -12.88 8.17 -4.68
CA SER A 30 -13.00 8.16 -3.23
C SER A 30 -11.69 8.50 -2.49
N GLY A 31 -10.63 9.00 -3.21
CA GLY A 31 -9.39 9.52 -2.64
C GLY A 31 -8.24 8.51 -2.51
N LYS A 32 -8.17 7.44 -3.35
CA LYS A 32 -6.95 6.61 -3.46
C LYS A 32 -5.73 7.48 -3.75
N THR A 33 -5.84 8.32 -4.76
CA THR A 33 -4.78 9.26 -5.17
C THR A 33 -4.40 10.22 -4.03
N VAL A 34 -5.38 10.70 -3.26
CA VAL A 34 -5.13 11.57 -2.09
C VAL A 34 -4.38 10.83 -0.99
N LEU A 35 -4.76 9.59 -0.69
CA LEU A 35 -4.04 8.76 0.28
C LEU A 35 -2.62 8.43 -0.22
N THR A 36 -2.47 8.07 -1.49
CA THR A 36 -1.18 7.79 -2.11
C THR A 36 -0.28 9.03 -2.05
N ARG A 37 -0.79 10.22 -2.43
CA ARG A 37 -0.07 11.49 -2.25
C ARG A 37 0.40 11.67 -0.81
N LYS A 38 -0.48 11.44 0.16
CA LYS A 38 -0.15 11.58 1.58
C LYS A 38 0.94 10.59 2.02
N ILE A 39 0.92 9.34 1.53
CA ILE A 39 1.98 8.35 1.78
C ILE A 39 3.31 8.81 1.17
N LEU A 40 3.30 9.25 -0.08
CA LEU A 40 4.51 9.66 -0.80
C LEU A 40 5.12 10.95 -0.21
N SER A 41 4.29 11.95 0.11
CA SER A 41 4.74 13.21 0.72
C SER A 41 5.29 13.04 2.15
N ASN A 42 4.99 11.92 2.82
CA ASN A 42 5.53 11.59 4.14
C ASN A 42 6.47 10.37 4.09
N SER A 43 7.08 10.10 2.95
CA SER A 43 7.92 8.91 2.75
C SER A 43 9.12 8.87 3.69
N ASP A 44 9.68 10.02 4.05
CA ASP A 44 10.79 10.18 5.00
C ASP A 44 10.44 9.77 6.43
N ILE A 45 9.16 9.85 6.80
CA ILE A 45 8.66 9.43 8.12
C ILE A 45 8.17 7.98 8.07
N LEU A 46 7.51 7.59 6.98
CA LEU A 46 6.80 6.32 6.90
C LEU A 46 7.67 5.13 6.50
N PHE A 47 8.68 5.32 5.62
CA PHE A 47 9.48 4.20 5.12
C PHE A 47 10.77 3.98 5.92
N ARG A 48 11.08 2.71 6.20
CA ARG A 48 12.25 2.27 6.97
C ARG A 48 12.85 0.98 6.37
N PRO A 49 14.14 0.66 6.55
CA PRO A 49 15.15 1.50 7.22
C PRO A 49 15.60 2.71 6.38
N GLU A 50 15.32 2.72 5.10
CA GLU A 50 15.69 3.76 4.16
C GLU A 50 14.47 4.41 3.52
N THR A 51 14.59 5.69 3.18
CA THR A 51 13.55 6.45 2.48
C THR A 51 13.76 6.33 0.97
N PRO A 52 12.77 5.84 0.21
CA PRO A 52 12.81 5.86 -1.26
C PRO A 52 12.96 7.30 -1.78
N LYS A 53 13.82 7.50 -2.80
CA LYS A 53 14.15 8.83 -3.32
C LYS A 53 13.62 9.10 -4.71
N TYR A 54 13.14 8.09 -5.40
CA TYR A 54 12.58 8.25 -6.73
C TYR A 54 11.21 7.60 -6.82
N VAL A 55 10.25 8.35 -7.34
CA VAL A 55 8.86 7.91 -7.43
C VAL A 55 8.42 7.92 -8.89
N ILE A 56 8.02 6.75 -9.38
CA ILE A 56 7.44 6.54 -10.71
C ILE A 56 5.94 6.33 -10.54
N LEU A 57 5.13 7.12 -11.21
CA LEU A 57 3.68 6.91 -11.30
C LEU A 57 3.34 6.41 -12.71
N VAL A 58 2.70 5.23 -12.78
CA VAL A 58 2.07 4.71 -13.99
C VAL A 58 0.57 4.88 -13.85
N TYR A 59 -0.06 5.60 -14.79
CA TYR A 59 -1.47 5.92 -14.77
C TYR A 59 -2.17 5.46 -16.05
N HIS A 60 -3.46 5.13 -15.95
CA HIS A 60 -4.28 4.87 -17.14
C HIS A 60 -4.92 6.17 -17.67
N THR A 61 -5.46 6.99 -16.78
CA THR A 61 -6.10 8.26 -17.12
C THR A 61 -5.45 9.39 -16.34
N TRP A 62 -5.00 10.46 -17.04
CA TRP A 62 -4.37 11.61 -16.42
C TRP A 62 -5.33 12.35 -15.48
N GLN A 63 -4.84 12.77 -14.33
CA GLN A 63 -5.58 13.52 -13.32
C GLN A 63 -4.80 14.77 -12.91
N LYS A 64 -5.53 15.86 -12.61
CA LYS A 64 -4.90 17.08 -12.12
C LYS A 64 -4.02 16.86 -10.87
N THR A 65 -4.44 15.97 -9.99
CA THR A 65 -3.67 15.62 -8.79
C THR A 65 -2.27 15.08 -9.12
N TYR A 66 -2.08 14.40 -10.25
CA TYR A 66 -0.74 13.93 -10.67
C TYR A 66 0.14 15.09 -11.11
N GLN A 67 -0.45 16.08 -11.81
CA GLN A 67 0.25 17.31 -12.16
C GLN A 67 0.75 18.01 -10.91
N ASP A 68 -0.15 18.22 -9.94
CA ASP A 68 0.19 18.89 -8.67
C ASP A 68 1.33 18.13 -7.94
N MET A 69 1.26 16.79 -7.88
CA MET A 69 2.28 15.95 -7.24
C MET A 69 3.64 16.00 -7.97
N TYR A 70 3.62 16.10 -9.29
CA TYR A 70 4.83 16.23 -10.11
C TYR A 70 5.48 17.62 -9.91
N GLU A 71 4.69 18.69 -9.95
CA GLU A 71 5.16 20.06 -9.73
C GLU A 71 5.70 20.27 -8.31
N GLU A 72 5.14 19.58 -7.32
CA GLU A 72 5.61 19.57 -5.93
C GLU A 72 6.84 18.69 -5.68
N GLY A 73 7.29 17.93 -6.69
CA GLY A 73 8.41 16.98 -6.56
C GLY A 73 8.10 15.73 -5.74
N VAL A 74 6.82 15.41 -5.51
CA VAL A 74 6.37 14.17 -4.85
C VAL A 74 6.50 12.98 -5.80
N ILE A 75 6.34 13.22 -7.10
CA ILE A 75 6.55 12.25 -8.18
C ILE A 75 7.68 12.76 -9.08
N ASN A 76 8.60 11.88 -9.46
CA ASN A 76 9.73 12.22 -10.32
C ASN A 76 9.46 11.89 -11.80
N LEU A 77 8.65 10.86 -12.06
CA LEU A 77 8.34 10.39 -13.41
C LEU A 77 6.89 9.93 -13.51
N CYS A 78 6.17 10.43 -14.53
CA CYS A 78 4.81 10.02 -14.86
C CYS A 78 4.79 9.30 -16.21
N LEU A 79 4.22 8.10 -16.25
CA LEU A 79 4.13 7.25 -17.43
C LEU A 79 2.69 6.80 -17.65
N ASN A 80 2.27 6.68 -18.91
CA ASN A 80 0.97 6.11 -19.28
C ASN A 80 1.01 4.61 -19.54
N GLU A 81 2.21 4.04 -19.61
CA GLU A 81 2.46 2.61 -19.80
C GLU A 81 3.49 2.13 -18.78
N ILE A 82 3.41 0.85 -18.43
CA ILE A 82 4.38 0.23 -17.53
C ILE A 82 5.72 0.14 -18.26
N PRO A 83 6.82 0.67 -17.68
CA PRO A 83 8.13 0.59 -18.32
C PRO A 83 8.55 -0.88 -18.46
N ASP A 84 9.26 -1.19 -19.54
CA ASP A 84 9.84 -2.51 -19.71
C ASP A 84 10.89 -2.81 -18.63
N SER A 85 11.19 -4.10 -18.45
CA SER A 85 12.07 -4.57 -17.38
C SER A 85 13.49 -4.01 -17.46
N TYR A 86 13.96 -3.66 -18.65
CA TYR A 86 15.29 -3.08 -18.84
C TYR A 86 15.32 -1.62 -18.34
N SER A 87 14.41 -0.79 -18.84
CA SER A 87 14.28 0.62 -18.43
C SER A 87 14.03 0.76 -16.93
N LEU A 88 13.18 -0.10 -16.37
CA LEU A 88 12.92 -0.10 -14.93
C LEU A 88 14.18 -0.47 -14.12
N ARG A 89 14.96 -1.44 -14.60
CA ARG A 89 16.21 -1.83 -13.97
C ARG A 89 17.25 -0.71 -13.98
N GLU A 90 17.40 0.00 -15.08
CA GLU A 90 18.33 1.14 -15.18
C GLU A 90 17.98 2.21 -14.13
N ILE A 91 16.71 2.60 -14.03
CA ILE A 91 16.27 3.56 -13.02
C ILE A 91 16.53 3.04 -11.61
N CYS A 92 16.21 1.79 -11.33
CA CYS A 92 16.41 1.22 -10.00
C CYS A 92 17.90 1.14 -9.61
N GLU A 93 18.80 0.76 -10.53
CA GLU A 93 20.24 0.72 -10.25
C GLU A 93 20.80 2.14 -10.01
N GLU A 94 20.31 3.17 -10.71
CA GLU A 94 20.70 4.57 -10.47
C GLU A 94 20.38 5.01 -9.03
N TYR A 95 19.17 4.66 -8.51
CA TYR A 95 18.71 5.11 -7.21
C TYR A 95 18.96 4.10 -6.07
N LYS A 96 19.53 2.94 -6.34
CA LYS A 96 19.73 1.85 -5.38
C LYS A 96 20.49 2.27 -4.12
N ASN A 97 21.54 3.09 -4.29
CA ASN A 97 22.39 3.56 -3.19
C ASN A 97 21.86 4.84 -2.52
N SER A 98 20.85 5.47 -3.08
CA SER A 98 20.23 6.69 -2.53
C SER A 98 18.89 6.47 -1.86
N GLY A 99 18.51 5.22 -1.60
CA GLY A 99 17.28 4.89 -0.89
C GLY A 99 16.30 4.05 -1.72
N GLY A 100 16.49 3.91 -3.04
CA GLY A 100 15.66 3.09 -3.92
C GLY A 100 14.45 3.83 -4.50
N VAL A 101 13.52 3.07 -5.07
CA VAL A 101 12.43 3.54 -5.93
C VAL A 101 11.07 3.14 -5.35
N ILE A 102 10.04 3.98 -5.56
CA ILE A 102 8.63 3.58 -5.45
C ILE A 102 8.01 3.58 -6.83
N LEU A 103 7.41 2.46 -7.22
CA LEU A 103 6.57 2.33 -8.40
C LEU A 103 5.09 2.33 -7.98
N VAL A 104 4.34 3.32 -8.43
CA VAL A 104 2.89 3.42 -8.20
C VAL A 104 2.15 3.03 -9.47
N LEU A 105 1.25 2.06 -9.38
CA LEU A 105 0.40 1.59 -10.48
C LEU A 105 -1.05 1.97 -10.20
N ASP A 106 -1.59 2.98 -10.91
CA ASP A 106 -2.98 3.42 -10.75
C ASP A 106 -3.83 3.03 -11.98
N ASP A 107 -4.97 2.40 -11.69
CA ASP A 107 -5.94 1.89 -12.68
C ASP A 107 -5.33 0.91 -13.72
N GLN A 108 -4.31 0.13 -13.35
CA GLN A 108 -3.64 -0.86 -14.20
C GLN A 108 -4.27 -2.27 -14.13
N LEU A 109 -5.46 -2.42 -13.54
CA LEU A 109 -6.10 -3.74 -13.34
C LEU A 109 -6.39 -4.49 -14.64
N ASN A 110 -6.67 -3.78 -15.74
CA ASN A 110 -6.92 -4.39 -17.05
C ASN A 110 -5.62 -4.81 -17.76
N ASN A 111 -4.49 -4.34 -17.28
CA ASN A 111 -3.16 -4.59 -17.84
C ASN A 111 -2.36 -5.56 -16.97
N LEU A 112 -3.02 -6.25 -16.00
CA LEU A 112 -2.35 -7.23 -15.15
C LEU A 112 -1.91 -8.43 -15.99
N ASP A 113 -0.63 -8.54 -16.19
CA ASP A 113 0.03 -9.64 -16.87
C ASP A 113 1.15 -10.25 -16.00
N SER A 114 1.89 -11.19 -16.57
CA SER A 114 3.01 -11.83 -15.89
C SER A 114 4.11 -10.84 -15.51
N SER A 115 4.30 -9.74 -16.25
CA SER A 115 5.35 -8.75 -15.97
C SER A 115 5.10 -8.03 -14.65
N ILE A 116 3.84 -7.68 -14.37
CA ILE A 116 3.46 -7.07 -13.08
C ILE A 116 3.61 -8.08 -11.92
N VAL A 117 3.24 -9.34 -12.15
CA VAL A 117 3.47 -10.41 -11.16
C VAL A 117 4.97 -10.53 -10.85
N ASP A 118 5.82 -10.52 -11.86
CA ASP A 118 7.27 -10.59 -11.69
C ASP A 118 7.83 -9.37 -10.94
N MET A 119 7.29 -8.17 -11.18
CA MET A 119 7.62 -6.98 -10.40
C MET A 119 7.33 -7.17 -8.91
N PHE A 120 6.16 -7.73 -8.58
CA PHE A 120 5.78 -7.98 -7.19
C PHE A 120 6.56 -9.10 -6.54
N CYS A 121 6.80 -10.21 -7.25
CA CYS A 121 7.35 -11.43 -6.67
C CYS A 121 8.88 -11.47 -6.70
N ILE A 122 9.51 -10.85 -7.72
CA ILE A 122 10.94 -11.02 -8.01
C ILE A 122 11.66 -9.68 -7.93
N HIS A 123 11.22 -8.71 -8.73
CA HIS A 123 12.00 -7.49 -8.96
C HIS A 123 11.99 -6.53 -7.78
N SER A 124 10.89 -6.43 -7.01
CA SER A 124 10.79 -5.50 -5.89
C SER A 124 11.94 -5.62 -4.90
N HIS A 125 12.30 -6.83 -4.50
CA HIS A 125 13.40 -7.07 -3.56
C HIS A 125 14.78 -6.87 -4.18
N HIS A 126 15.01 -7.42 -5.39
CA HIS A 126 16.32 -7.36 -6.05
C HIS A 126 16.70 -5.95 -6.49
N LEU A 127 15.71 -5.15 -6.90
CA LEU A 127 15.91 -3.79 -7.41
C LEU A 127 15.73 -2.71 -6.34
N LYS A 128 15.55 -3.06 -5.06
CA LYS A 128 15.27 -2.10 -3.99
C LYS A 128 14.11 -1.17 -4.35
N MET A 129 13.00 -1.77 -4.78
CA MET A 129 11.82 -1.07 -5.28
C MET A 129 10.59 -1.46 -4.46
N SER A 130 9.87 -0.49 -3.92
CA SER A 130 8.53 -0.72 -3.40
C SER A 130 7.49 -0.54 -4.50
N VAL A 131 6.51 -1.43 -4.55
CA VAL A 131 5.41 -1.36 -5.53
C VAL A 131 4.10 -1.09 -4.83
N ILE A 132 3.38 -0.03 -5.25
CA ILE A 132 2.06 0.34 -4.74
C ILE A 132 1.04 0.13 -5.85
N LEU A 133 0.18 -0.88 -5.72
CA LEU A 133 -0.91 -1.13 -6.65
C LEU A 133 -2.23 -0.57 -6.08
N LEU A 134 -2.85 0.36 -6.81
CA LEU A 134 -4.14 0.95 -6.47
C LEU A 134 -5.25 0.16 -7.14
N VAL A 135 -6.16 -0.43 -6.35
CA VAL A 135 -7.24 -1.29 -6.85
C VAL A 135 -8.62 -0.80 -6.41
N GLN A 136 -9.63 -1.20 -7.16
CA GLN A 136 -11.04 -0.90 -6.83
C GLN A 136 -11.70 -2.05 -6.06
N THR A 137 -11.18 -3.26 -6.18
CA THR A 137 -11.69 -4.46 -5.51
C THR A 137 -10.55 -5.28 -4.91
N LEU A 138 -10.84 -5.98 -3.81
CA LEU A 138 -9.88 -6.88 -3.14
C LEU A 138 -9.83 -8.28 -3.76
N PHE A 139 -10.83 -8.62 -4.55
CA PHE A 139 -10.93 -9.96 -5.14
C PHE A 139 -11.32 -9.84 -6.61
N MET A 140 -10.47 -10.36 -7.46
CA MET A 140 -10.71 -10.50 -8.89
C MET A 140 -10.54 -11.96 -9.29
N PRO A 141 -11.35 -12.48 -10.22
CA PRO A 141 -11.24 -13.86 -10.69
C PRO A 141 -10.11 -14.04 -11.73
N ILE A 142 -8.96 -13.41 -11.49
CA ILE A 142 -7.76 -13.49 -12.32
C ILE A 142 -6.59 -14.04 -11.48
N LYS A 143 -5.84 -14.95 -12.07
CA LYS A 143 -4.71 -15.64 -11.42
C LYS A 143 -3.62 -14.66 -11.00
N GLU A 144 -3.29 -13.72 -11.86
CA GLU A 144 -2.28 -12.68 -11.67
C GLU A 144 -2.61 -11.83 -10.44
N PHE A 145 -3.85 -11.36 -10.34
CA PHE A 145 -4.29 -10.58 -9.18
C PHE A 145 -4.21 -11.36 -7.87
N ARG A 146 -4.59 -12.65 -7.91
CA ARG A 146 -4.46 -13.51 -6.72
C ARG A 146 -3.01 -13.63 -6.28
N THR A 147 -2.08 -13.81 -7.21
CA THR A 147 -0.65 -13.89 -6.91
C THR A 147 -0.14 -12.59 -6.31
N ILE A 148 -0.47 -11.45 -6.89
CA ILE A 148 -0.11 -10.12 -6.38
C ILE A 148 -0.67 -9.92 -4.97
N SER A 149 -1.95 -10.20 -4.75
CA SER A 149 -2.59 -10.04 -3.43
C SER A 149 -1.93 -10.89 -2.34
N LEU A 150 -1.53 -12.12 -2.66
CA LEU A 150 -0.84 -13.02 -1.72
C LEU A 150 0.62 -12.61 -1.45
N ASN A 151 1.25 -11.86 -2.35
CA ASN A 151 2.61 -11.33 -2.20
C ASN A 151 2.64 -9.87 -1.75
N SER A 152 1.49 -9.29 -1.39
CA SER A 152 1.43 -7.95 -0.83
C SER A 152 1.80 -7.97 0.66
N HIS A 153 2.84 -7.21 1.02
CA HIS A 153 3.29 -7.06 2.41
C HIS A 153 2.34 -6.18 3.21
N TYR A 154 1.73 -5.20 2.56
CA TYR A 154 0.76 -4.31 3.18
C TYR A 154 -0.53 -4.26 2.37
N ILE A 155 -1.67 -4.34 3.05
CA ILE A 155 -2.98 -4.08 2.47
C ILE A 155 -3.58 -2.88 3.18
N ILE A 156 -3.89 -1.82 2.44
CA ILE A 156 -4.53 -0.61 2.98
C ILE A 156 -5.98 -0.58 2.51
N LEU A 157 -6.90 -0.65 3.46
CA LEU A 157 -8.34 -0.73 3.24
C LEU A 157 -8.97 0.62 3.54
N MET A 158 -9.52 1.27 2.52
CA MET A 158 -10.31 2.46 2.69
C MET A 158 -11.81 2.11 2.79
N LYS A 159 -12.65 3.09 3.20
CA LYS A 159 -14.11 2.87 3.35
C LYS A 159 -14.74 2.42 2.05
N ASN A 160 -15.36 1.24 2.07
CA ASN A 160 -16.18 0.71 0.99
C ASN A 160 -17.52 0.24 1.56
N VAL A 161 -18.56 1.04 1.36
CA VAL A 161 -19.93 0.71 1.84
C VAL A 161 -20.62 -0.32 0.95
N ARG A 162 -20.14 -0.51 -0.28
CA ARG A 162 -20.77 -1.34 -1.29
C ARG A 162 -20.36 -2.81 -1.21
N ASP A 163 -19.11 -3.07 -0.81
CA ASP A 163 -18.55 -4.43 -0.79
C ASP A 163 -17.92 -4.76 0.59
N ARG A 164 -18.79 -4.98 1.56
CA ARG A 164 -18.39 -5.47 2.88
C ARG A 164 -18.05 -6.96 2.87
N SER A 165 -18.54 -7.69 1.87
CA SER A 165 -18.29 -9.13 1.78
C SER A 165 -16.83 -9.43 1.52
N SER A 166 -16.13 -8.60 0.75
CA SER A 166 -14.69 -8.71 0.50
C SER A 166 -13.88 -8.57 1.79
N ILE A 167 -14.27 -7.68 2.70
CA ILE A 167 -13.61 -7.54 4.00
C ILE A 167 -13.76 -8.83 4.83
N THR A 168 -14.97 -9.43 4.82
CA THR A 168 -15.19 -10.70 5.53
C THR A 168 -14.40 -11.86 4.92
N LYS A 169 -14.26 -11.91 3.59
CA LYS A 169 -13.43 -12.91 2.91
C LYS A 169 -11.94 -12.74 3.29
N LEU A 170 -11.43 -11.51 3.23
CA LEU A 170 -10.05 -11.20 3.63
C LEU A 170 -9.80 -11.54 5.10
N ALA A 171 -10.76 -11.22 5.98
CA ALA A 171 -10.68 -11.53 7.40
C ALA A 171 -10.59 -13.05 7.65
N ARG A 172 -11.32 -13.87 6.88
CA ARG A 172 -11.22 -15.33 6.98
C ARG A 172 -9.86 -15.87 6.50
N GLN A 173 -9.21 -15.20 5.55
CA GLN A 173 -7.86 -15.60 5.10
C GLN A 173 -6.80 -15.27 6.15
N ILE A 174 -6.84 -14.07 6.74
CA ILE A 174 -5.78 -13.58 7.63
C ILE A 174 -6.03 -14.07 9.08
N PHE A 175 -7.28 -14.03 9.53
CA PHE A 175 -7.70 -14.38 10.90
C PHE A 175 -8.85 -15.41 10.88
N PRO A 176 -8.61 -16.68 10.44
CA PRO A 176 -9.67 -17.66 10.22
C PRO A 176 -10.51 -17.94 11.47
N TYR A 177 -9.89 -17.92 12.66
CA TYR A 177 -10.58 -18.18 13.93
C TYR A 177 -11.11 -16.89 14.60
N LYS A 178 -10.76 -15.71 14.11
CA LYS A 178 -11.10 -14.41 14.67
C LYS A 178 -11.55 -13.42 13.60
N THR A 179 -12.33 -13.87 12.66
CA THR A 179 -12.82 -13.06 11.51
C THR A 179 -13.48 -11.76 11.97
N ARG A 180 -14.23 -11.81 13.08
CA ARG A 180 -14.93 -10.65 13.64
C ARG A 180 -13.96 -9.55 14.10
N PHE A 181 -12.78 -9.91 14.58
CA PHE A 181 -11.76 -8.95 14.98
C PHE A 181 -11.41 -7.99 13.83
N LEU A 182 -11.09 -8.51 12.64
CA LEU A 182 -10.73 -7.66 11.52
C LEU A 182 -11.92 -6.86 10.98
N THR A 183 -13.13 -7.45 10.93
CA THR A 183 -14.31 -6.74 10.45
C THR A 183 -14.69 -5.58 11.36
N ASP A 184 -14.63 -5.75 12.68
CA ASP A 184 -14.91 -4.70 13.67
C ASP A 184 -13.82 -3.61 13.63
N SER A 185 -12.54 -4.01 13.52
CA SER A 185 -11.42 -3.08 13.34
C SER A 185 -11.57 -2.22 12.07
N TYR A 186 -11.99 -2.85 10.96
CA TYR A 186 -12.24 -2.13 9.71
C TYR A 186 -13.39 -1.13 9.84
N ILE A 187 -14.50 -1.51 10.49
CA ILE A 187 -15.64 -0.61 10.70
C ILE A 187 -15.23 0.61 11.53
N ASP A 188 -14.49 0.39 12.62
CA ASP A 188 -13.99 1.50 13.45
C ASP A 188 -12.97 2.37 12.73
N ALA A 189 -11.98 1.75 12.06
CA ALA A 189 -10.93 2.47 11.35
C ALA A 189 -11.45 3.30 10.17
N THR A 190 -12.54 2.88 9.55
CA THR A 190 -13.10 3.54 8.35
C THR A 190 -14.40 4.28 8.63
N LYS A 191 -14.72 4.60 9.90
CA LYS A 191 -15.94 5.35 10.26
C LYS A 191 -15.94 6.76 9.66
N ASP A 192 -14.80 7.43 9.67
CA ASP A 192 -14.65 8.77 9.15
C ASP A 192 -14.38 8.77 7.63
N SER A 193 -14.65 9.90 6.97
CA SER A 193 -14.33 10.05 5.55
C SER A 193 -12.81 10.03 5.35
N TYR A 194 -12.35 9.35 4.29
CA TYR A 194 -10.92 9.23 3.94
C TYR A 194 -10.04 8.48 4.94
N SER A 195 -10.60 7.95 6.03
CA SER A 195 -9.87 7.09 6.95
C SER A 195 -9.63 5.70 6.35
N HIS A 196 -8.67 4.99 6.90
CA HIS A 196 -8.22 3.70 6.37
C HIS A 196 -7.72 2.78 7.49
N LEU A 197 -7.73 1.49 7.19
CA LEU A 197 -7.10 0.45 7.97
C LEU A 197 -5.85 -0.06 7.25
N VAL A 198 -4.74 -0.18 7.95
CA VAL A 198 -3.50 -0.79 7.47
C VAL A 198 -3.37 -2.19 8.04
N LEU A 199 -3.13 -3.15 7.16
CA LEU A 199 -2.77 -4.52 7.50
C LEU A 199 -1.30 -4.74 7.13
N ASP A 200 -0.48 -5.11 8.12
CA ASP A 200 0.91 -5.50 7.94
C ASP A 200 0.98 -7.03 7.92
N LEU A 201 1.23 -7.58 6.75
CA LEU A 201 1.21 -9.02 6.50
C LEU A 201 2.60 -9.63 6.39
N ARG A 202 3.64 -8.88 6.70
CA ARG A 202 5.01 -9.39 6.68
C ARG A 202 5.19 -10.47 7.75
N PRO A 203 5.94 -11.55 7.45
CA PRO A 203 6.19 -12.63 8.40
C PRO A 203 6.87 -12.17 9.69
N GLU A 204 7.79 -11.21 9.59
CA GLU A 204 8.56 -10.66 10.71
C GLU A 204 7.79 -9.68 11.59
N SER A 205 6.64 -9.19 11.15
CA SER A 205 5.85 -8.23 11.93
C SER A 205 5.21 -8.87 13.15
N SER A 206 5.26 -8.15 14.28
CA SER A 206 4.57 -8.56 15.50
C SER A 206 3.06 -8.72 15.28
N GLU A 207 2.50 -9.82 15.76
CA GLU A 207 1.04 -10.08 15.70
C GLU A 207 0.22 -8.96 16.33
N LEU A 208 0.75 -8.29 17.36
CA LEU A 208 0.07 -7.21 18.06
C LEU A 208 0.03 -5.92 17.22
N LEU A 209 0.95 -5.74 16.25
CA LEU A 209 1.10 -4.52 15.48
C LEU A 209 0.54 -4.64 14.05
N ARG A 210 -0.07 -5.78 13.69
CA ARG A 210 -0.52 -6.06 12.32
C ARG A 210 -1.65 -5.17 11.84
N VAL A 211 -2.52 -4.73 12.72
CA VAL A 211 -3.76 -4.02 12.34
C VAL A 211 -3.72 -2.62 12.93
N ARG A 212 -3.60 -1.60 12.06
CA ARG A 212 -3.34 -0.22 12.47
C ARG A 212 -4.21 0.80 11.74
N ARG A 213 -4.40 1.98 12.35
CA ARG A 213 -4.95 3.18 11.71
C ARG A 213 -4.20 4.43 12.16
N ASN A 214 -4.51 5.57 11.57
CA ASN A 214 -3.95 6.88 11.93
C ASN A 214 -2.42 6.94 11.74
N ILE A 215 -1.91 6.35 10.66
CA ILE A 215 -0.46 6.25 10.38
C ILE A 215 0.22 7.60 10.10
N PHE A 216 -0.56 8.68 9.95
CA PHE A 216 -0.07 10.04 9.71
C PHE A 216 -0.24 10.95 10.93
N ASP A 217 -0.82 10.44 12.02
CA ASP A 217 -1.09 11.20 13.22
C ASP A 217 0.05 11.01 14.24
N ASP A 218 0.14 11.88 15.21
CA ASP A 218 1.11 11.77 16.32
C ASP A 218 0.93 10.45 17.11
N PHE A 219 -0.26 9.86 17.06
CA PHE A 219 -0.59 8.60 17.72
C PHE A 219 -1.19 7.61 16.73
N ILE A 220 -0.45 6.54 16.47
CA ILE A 220 -0.95 5.41 15.70
C ILE A 220 -1.84 4.55 16.61
N THR A 221 -3.04 4.21 16.11
CA THR A 221 -3.93 3.30 16.81
C THR A 221 -3.69 1.87 16.33
N VAL A 222 -3.41 0.96 17.26
CA VAL A 222 -3.21 -0.47 17.01
C VAL A 222 -4.40 -1.24 17.55
N TYR A 223 -4.94 -2.15 16.75
CA TYR A 223 -6.00 -3.06 17.14
C TYR A 223 -5.39 -4.38 17.61
N CYS A 224 -5.61 -4.75 18.87
CA CYS A 224 -5.08 -5.99 19.43
C CYS A 224 -6.18 -7.02 19.63
N GLN A 225 -5.81 -8.27 19.46
CA GLN A 225 -6.65 -9.43 19.84
C GLN A 225 -6.38 -9.78 21.30
N TYR A 226 -7.45 -10.05 22.02
CA TYR A 226 -7.41 -10.65 23.36
C TYR A 226 -8.03 -12.04 23.33
#